data_25c76d0322ec7524f98b02df806209d8
#
_entry.id   25c76d0322ec7524f98b02df806209d8
#
_cell.length_a   1.000
_cell.length_b   1.000
_cell.length_c   1.000
_cell.angle_alpha   90.00
_cell.angle_beta   90.00
_cell.angle_gamma   90.00
#
_symmetry.space_group_name_H-M   'P 1'
#
loop_
_entity.id
_entity.type
_entity.pdbx_description
1 polymer ?
#
loop_
_entity_poly.entity_id
_entity_poly.type
_entity_poly.pdbx_seq_one_letter_code
_entity_poly.pdbx_strand_id
1 'polypeptide(L)'
;QGREEVYKILQRFIQKAFQTPLAPPTLAPDLFTQKEFETMQYELIPNGERWSYRFQKWALGKFGHLSDGMTVGLTHGFDSGASMDYVYKNTPQGKWGIGHWMDKSYLNAIGWRGVRIRKGHLLEQVEKAIQALQAQGRKVKILDIAGGVGNYLFDIKQRHPEVEIVINEFLPANIQKGEQIIKERGYQGIRFTNYSCFEADTYRKLDYAPNITIISGIFELFGDNALAAEAIKGVVSISDNGYIVYTG
;
A
#
# COMPACT_ATOMS: atom_id res chain seq x y z
N GLN A 1 -14.60 21.34 17.77
CA GLN A 1 -15.19 20.07 18.29
C GLN A 1 -14.82 18.85 17.42
N GLY A 2 -14.95 18.89 16.08
CA GLY A 2 -14.66 17.72 15.25
C GLY A 2 -13.17 17.29 15.19
N ARG A 3 -12.23 18.23 15.28
CA ARG A 3 -10.78 17.89 15.28
C ARG A 3 -10.35 17.13 16.53
N GLU A 4 -10.88 17.48 17.70
CA GLU A 4 -10.58 16.77 18.95
C GLU A 4 -11.16 15.36 18.97
N GLU A 5 -12.29 15.15 18.37
CA GLU A 5 -12.95 13.84 18.32
C GLU A 5 -12.20 12.88 17.38
N VAL A 6 -11.78 13.35 16.20
CA VAL A 6 -10.92 12.58 15.27
C VAL A 6 -9.57 12.27 15.91
N TYR A 7 -8.96 13.23 16.62
CA TYR A 7 -7.70 13.00 17.33
C TYR A 7 -7.85 11.97 18.46
N LYS A 8 -8.95 11.98 19.21
CA LYS A 8 -9.25 10.96 20.22
C LYS A 8 -9.49 9.58 19.61
N ILE A 9 -10.14 9.51 18.46
CA ILE A 9 -10.34 8.26 17.72
C ILE A 9 -8.98 7.73 17.26
N LEU A 10 -8.14 8.54 16.62
CA LEU A 10 -6.79 8.18 16.19
C LEU A 10 -5.92 7.75 17.38
N GLN A 11 -5.94 8.47 18.50
CA GLN A 11 -5.19 8.08 19.70
C GLN A 11 -5.67 6.74 20.26
N ARG A 12 -6.97 6.46 20.29
CA ARG A 12 -7.49 5.15 20.72
C ARG A 12 -7.06 4.04 19.77
N PHE A 13 -7.06 4.27 18.46
CA PHE A 13 -6.57 3.32 17.47
C PHE A 13 -5.06 3.06 17.64
N ILE A 14 -4.26 4.11 17.76
CA ILE A 14 -2.83 4.03 18.00
C ILE A 14 -2.53 3.27 19.30
N GLN A 15 -3.16 3.61 20.41
CA GLN A 15 -2.99 2.92 21.68
C GLN A 15 -3.38 1.43 21.60
N LYS A 16 -4.45 1.10 20.89
CA LYS A 16 -4.88 -0.29 20.72
C LYS A 16 -3.95 -1.08 19.80
N ALA A 17 -3.42 -0.45 18.74
CA ALA A 17 -2.44 -1.06 17.84
C ALA A 17 -1.12 -1.38 18.54
N PHE A 18 -0.64 -0.52 19.46
CA PHE A 18 0.58 -0.75 20.22
C PHE A 18 0.41 -1.72 21.42
N GLN A 19 -0.81 -2.01 21.84
CA GLN A 19 -1.07 -2.95 22.95
C GLN A 19 -1.15 -4.42 22.52
N THR A 20 -1.27 -4.69 21.23
CA THR A 20 -1.26 -6.05 20.70
C THR A 20 0.13 -6.34 20.16
N PRO A 21 0.93 -7.23 20.81
CA PRO A 21 2.18 -7.67 20.20
C PRO A 21 1.86 -8.29 18.84
N LEU A 22 2.29 -7.66 17.77
CA LEU A 22 2.22 -8.26 16.43
C LEU A 22 3.10 -9.51 16.46
N ALA A 23 2.51 -10.66 16.21
CA ALA A 23 3.28 -11.85 15.95
C ALA A 23 4.21 -11.56 14.77
N PRO A 24 5.49 -11.95 14.83
CA PRO A 24 6.42 -11.72 13.73
C PRO A 24 5.84 -12.34 12.46
N PRO A 25 5.92 -11.61 11.34
CA PRO A 25 5.34 -12.07 10.09
C PRO A 25 6.00 -13.36 9.62
N THR A 26 5.19 -14.30 9.17
CA THR A 26 5.62 -15.58 8.61
C THR A 26 6.23 -15.50 7.21
N LEU A 27 6.43 -14.30 6.66
CA LEU A 27 7.02 -14.10 5.32
C LEU A 27 8.55 -14.12 5.40
N ALA A 28 9.10 -15.33 5.51
CA ALA A 28 10.52 -15.59 5.72
C ALA A 28 11.51 -14.92 4.74
N PRO A 29 11.26 -14.80 3.41
CA PRO A 29 12.30 -14.31 2.50
C PRO A 29 12.58 -12.80 2.59
N ASP A 30 11.65 -12.00 3.11
CA ASP A 30 11.79 -10.55 3.18
C ASP A 30 12.11 -10.01 4.59
N LEU A 31 12.20 -10.87 5.60
CA LEU A 31 12.52 -10.46 6.97
C LEU A 31 13.90 -9.80 7.06
N PHE A 32 14.00 -8.80 7.94
CA PHE A 32 15.26 -8.17 8.27
C PHE A 32 16.09 -9.07 9.19
N THR A 33 17.39 -9.13 8.94
CA THR A 33 18.33 -9.74 9.88
C THR A 33 18.53 -8.81 11.08
N GLN A 34 18.94 -9.36 12.21
CA GLN A 34 19.29 -8.56 13.40
C GLN A 34 20.36 -7.50 13.07
N LYS A 35 21.34 -7.86 12.25
CA LYS A 35 22.42 -6.95 11.83
C LYS A 35 21.88 -5.79 10.97
N GLU A 36 20.94 -6.05 10.05
CA GLU A 36 20.29 -4.99 9.26
C GLU A 36 19.51 -4.06 10.18
N PHE A 37 18.74 -4.58 11.12
CA PHE A 37 17.97 -3.80 12.08
C PHE A 37 18.88 -2.89 12.92
N GLU A 38 19.95 -3.42 13.47
CA GLU A 38 20.95 -2.66 14.23
C GLU A 38 21.61 -1.57 13.37
N THR A 39 21.94 -1.88 12.10
CA THR A 39 22.53 -0.89 11.18
C THR A 39 21.58 0.25 10.86
N MET A 40 20.26 -0.04 10.75
CA MET A 40 19.25 0.97 10.43
C MET A 40 18.94 1.94 11.57
N GLN A 41 19.35 1.64 12.80
CA GLN A 41 19.19 2.55 13.93
C GLN A 41 20.14 3.76 13.88
N TYR A 42 21.14 3.73 13.00
CA TYR A 42 22.14 4.79 12.87
C TYR A 42 21.99 5.49 11.51
N GLU A 43 22.32 6.79 11.51
CA GLU A 43 22.42 7.53 10.26
C GLU A 43 23.44 6.87 9.32
N LEU A 44 23.01 6.52 8.11
CA LEU A 44 23.87 5.90 7.10
C LEU A 44 24.96 6.86 6.60
N ILE A 45 24.73 8.18 6.72
CA ILE A 45 25.62 9.24 6.25
C ILE A 45 25.70 10.36 7.32
N PRO A 46 26.40 10.14 8.45
CA PRO A 46 26.36 11.07 9.59
C PRO A 46 26.99 12.45 9.33
N ASN A 47 27.81 12.62 8.30
CA ASN A 47 28.60 13.85 8.08
C ASN A 47 28.70 14.27 6.61
N GLY A 48 27.59 14.24 5.87
CA GLY A 48 27.55 14.67 4.48
C GLY A 48 27.81 13.56 3.45
N GLU A 49 27.83 13.94 2.19
CA GLU A 49 27.95 12.99 1.07
C GLU A 49 29.31 12.28 1.09
N ARG A 50 29.30 10.98 1.36
CA ARG A 50 30.50 10.15 1.20
C ARG A 50 30.81 9.97 -0.29
N TRP A 51 32.08 9.83 -0.61
CA TRP A 51 32.56 9.52 -1.95
C TRP A 51 31.85 8.30 -2.57
N SER A 52 31.67 7.23 -1.81
CA SER A 52 30.94 6.04 -2.25
C SER A 52 29.49 6.34 -2.67
N TYR A 53 28.81 7.23 -1.97
CA TYR A 53 27.43 7.62 -2.30
C TYR A 53 27.38 8.46 -3.58
N ARG A 54 28.33 9.39 -3.76
CA ARG A 54 28.46 10.18 -5.02
C ARG A 54 28.76 9.28 -6.21
N PHE A 55 29.62 8.29 -6.02
CA PHE A 55 29.91 7.29 -7.05
C PHE A 55 28.69 6.44 -7.38
N GLN A 56 27.97 5.95 -6.35
CA GLN A 56 26.71 5.20 -6.56
C GLN A 56 25.68 6.06 -7.31
N LYS A 57 25.47 7.31 -6.91
CA LYS A 57 24.54 8.23 -7.59
C LYS A 57 24.93 8.43 -9.06
N TRP A 58 26.20 8.62 -9.33
CA TRP A 58 26.70 8.72 -10.71
C TRP A 58 26.49 7.42 -11.49
N ALA A 59 26.84 6.29 -10.94
CA ALA A 59 26.69 4.97 -11.57
C ALA A 59 25.22 4.64 -11.86
N LEU A 60 24.32 4.93 -10.90
CA LEU A 60 22.89 4.77 -11.08
C LEU A 60 22.34 5.70 -12.18
N GLY A 61 22.81 6.93 -12.25
CA GLY A 61 22.43 7.86 -13.32
C GLY A 61 22.88 7.40 -14.72
N LYS A 62 23.99 6.69 -14.83
CA LYS A 62 24.52 6.19 -16.10
C LYS A 62 23.98 4.82 -16.51
N PHE A 63 23.84 3.91 -15.55
CA PHE A 63 23.54 2.49 -15.79
C PHE A 63 22.18 2.05 -15.23
N GLY A 64 21.47 2.92 -14.52
CA GLY A 64 20.17 2.58 -13.91
C GLY A 64 19.13 2.07 -14.92
N HIS A 65 19.23 2.53 -16.18
CA HIS A 65 18.37 2.07 -17.28
C HIS A 65 18.56 0.59 -17.67
N LEU A 66 19.58 -0.08 -17.15
CA LEU A 66 19.78 -1.52 -17.32
C LEU A 66 18.90 -2.33 -16.37
N SER A 67 18.47 -1.75 -15.24
CA SER A 67 17.49 -2.32 -14.34
C SER A 67 16.08 -1.87 -14.74
N ASP A 68 15.18 -2.82 -14.95
CA ASP A 68 13.80 -2.50 -15.31
C ASP A 68 13.06 -1.84 -14.14
N GLY A 69 13.31 -2.26 -12.89
CA GLY A 69 12.73 -1.64 -11.70
C GLY A 69 13.17 -0.19 -11.50
N MET A 70 14.44 0.11 -11.72
CA MET A 70 14.92 1.49 -11.69
C MET A 70 14.35 2.32 -12.84
N THR A 71 14.25 1.75 -14.03
CA THR A 71 13.64 2.42 -15.19
C THR A 71 12.18 2.79 -14.91
N VAL A 72 11.40 1.86 -14.35
CA VAL A 72 10.02 2.11 -13.92
C VAL A 72 9.96 3.22 -12.88
N GLY A 73 10.83 3.16 -11.84
CA GLY A 73 10.88 4.19 -10.79
C GLY A 73 11.26 5.57 -11.29
N LEU A 74 12.24 5.66 -12.20
CA LEU A 74 12.67 6.93 -12.80
C LEU A 74 11.64 7.52 -13.77
N THR A 75 10.85 6.68 -14.43
CA THR A 75 9.85 7.11 -15.41
C THR A 75 8.52 7.52 -14.76
N HIS A 76 8.08 6.78 -13.75
CA HIS A 76 6.75 6.94 -13.15
C HIS A 76 6.77 7.45 -11.71
N GLY A 77 7.94 7.58 -11.09
CA GLY A 77 8.11 7.83 -9.66
C GLY A 77 8.24 6.53 -8.87
N PHE A 78 9.12 6.52 -7.86
CA PHE A 78 9.37 5.34 -7.02
C PHE A 78 8.18 5.00 -6.11
N ASP A 79 7.34 5.96 -5.81
CA ASP A 79 6.11 5.89 -5.04
C ASP A 79 4.85 5.63 -5.90
N SER A 80 5.02 5.48 -7.21
CA SER A 80 3.90 5.24 -8.14
C SER A 80 3.35 3.81 -8.02
N GLY A 81 2.08 3.64 -8.39
CA GLY A 81 1.45 2.33 -8.49
C GLY A 81 2.21 1.36 -9.41
N ALA A 82 2.82 1.87 -10.50
CA ALA A 82 3.63 1.05 -11.40
C ALA A 82 4.89 0.51 -10.71
N SER A 83 5.57 1.34 -9.90
CA SER A 83 6.74 0.93 -9.12
C SER A 83 6.35 -0.07 -8.03
N MET A 84 5.23 0.17 -7.33
CA MET A 84 4.71 -0.76 -6.33
C MET A 84 4.37 -2.12 -6.95
N ASP A 85 3.72 -2.16 -8.11
CA ASP A 85 3.42 -3.39 -8.84
C ASP A 85 4.69 -4.18 -9.16
N TYR A 86 5.75 -3.50 -9.62
CA TYR A 86 7.02 -4.13 -9.93
C TYR A 86 7.68 -4.73 -8.68
N VAL A 87 7.70 -3.97 -7.59
CA VAL A 87 8.22 -4.41 -6.30
C VAL A 87 7.45 -5.60 -5.74
N TYR A 88 6.12 -5.60 -5.86
CA TYR A 88 5.27 -6.70 -5.39
C TYR A 88 5.46 -7.98 -6.18
N LYS A 89 5.72 -7.92 -7.49
CA LYS A 89 6.07 -9.08 -8.32
C LYS A 89 7.40 -9.71 -7.92
N ASN A 90 8.32 -8.91 -7.41
CA ASN A 90 9.66 -9.32 -6.94
C ASN A 90 10.40 -10.23 -7.93
N THR A 91 10.25 -9.97 -9.22
CA THR A 91 10.87 -10.76 -10.30
C THR A 91 11.84 -9.86 -11.07
N PRO A 92 13.15 -10.02 -10.89
CA PRO A 92 14.15 -9.24 -11.63
C PRO A 92 14.03 -9.46 -13.13
N GLN A 93 13.97 -8.41 -13.93
CA GLN A 93 13.83 -8.45 -15.40
C GLN A 93 14.83 -7.55 -16.13
N GLY A 94 15.87 -7.09 -15.44
CA GLY A 94 16.88 -6.20 -16.00
C GLY A 94 17.62 -6.79 -17.20
N LYS A 95 18.04 -5.91 -18.09
CA LYS A 95 18.69 -6.27 -19.37
C LYS A 95 20.06 -6.90 -19.13
N TRP A 96 20.34 -7.98 -19.85
CA TRP A 96 21.63 -8.68 -19.82
C TRP A 96 21.94 -9.20 -18.40
N GLY A 97 22.98 -9.93 -18.18
CA GLY A 97 23.33 -10.45 -16.84
C GLY A 97 23.56 -9.36 -15.79
N ILE A 98 24.21 -8.25 -16.19
CA ILE A 98 24.51 -7.10 -15.30
C ILE A 98 23.21 -6.39 -14.88
N GLY A 99 22.32 -6.11 -15.83
CA GLY A 99 21.03 -5.47 -15.53
C GLY A 99 20.15 -6.32 -14.65
N HIS A 100 20.14 -7.63 -14.86
CA HIS A 100 19.43 -8.56 -13.98
C HIS A 100 19.99 -8.54 -12.55
N TRP A 101 21.30 -8.52 -12.38
CA TRP A 101 21.94 -8.41 -11.05
C TRP A 101 21.62 -7.06 -10.38
N MET A 102 21.68 -5.95 -11.14
CA MET A 102 21.30 -4.63 -10.64
C MET A 102 19.84 -4.59 -10.20
N ASP A 103 18.96 -5.17 -11.00
CA ASP A 103 17.54 -5.24 -10.71
C ASP A 103 17.23 -6.11 -9.48
N LYS A 104 17.94 -7.24 -9.35
CA LYS A 104 17.87 -8.06 -8.14
C LYS A 104 18.32 -7.27 -6.90
N SER A 105 19.41 -6.50 -7.01
CA SER A 105 19.89 -5.65 -5.92
C SER A 105 18.90 -4.54 -5.57
N TYR A 106 18.29 -3.93 -6.59
CA TYR A 106 17.21 -2.94 -6.41
C TYR A 106 16.03 -3.54 -5.65
N LEU A 107 15.50 -4.68 -6.08
CA LEU A 107 14.36 -5.35 -5.44
C LEU A 107 14.69 -5.85 -4.03
N ASN A 108 15.95 -6.18 -3.75
CA ASN A 108 16.42 -6.57 -2.41
C ASN A 108 16.78 -5.40 -1.50
N ALA A 109 16.67 -4.15 -1.98
CA ALA A 109 16.85 -2.99 -1.12
C ALA A 109 15.87 -3.07 0.07
N ILE A 110 16.36 -2.68 1.24
CA ILE A 110 15.65 -2.86 2.52
C ILE A 110 14.27 -2.19 2.51
N GLY A 111 14.15 -1.02 1.87
CA GLY A 111 12.87 -0.31 1.72
C GLY A 111 11.84 -1.14 0.94
N TRP A 112 12.25 -1.78 -0.17
CA TRP A 112 11.34 -2.60 -0.98
C TRP A 112 10.96 -3.91 -0.30
N ARG A 113 11.87 -4.49 0.48
CA ARG A 113 11.55 -5.63 1.34
C ARG A 113 10.50 -5.24 2.38
N GLY A 114 10.67 -4.07 3.02
CA GLY A 114 9.68 -3.51 3.96
C GLY A 114 8.31 -3.30 3.31
N VAL A 115 8.26 -2.78 2.08
CA VAL A 115 7.01 -2.60 1.32
C VAL A 115 6.31 -3.94 1.05
N ARG A 116 7.05 -5.00 0.71
CA ARG A 116 6.47 -6.34 0.52
C ARG A 116 5.97 -6.95 1.83
N ILE A 117 6.72 -6.79 2.93
CA ILE A 117 6.28 -7.21 4.27
C ILE A 117 4.99 -6.46 4.65
N ARG A 118 4.95 -5.15 4.46
CA ARG A 118 3.77 -4.31 4.69
C ARG A 118 2.54 -4.84 3.95
N LYS A 119 2.69 -5.16 2.66
CA LYS A 119 1.61 -5.79 1.86
C LYS A 119 1.13 -7.09 2.50
N GLY A 120 2.05 -7.95 2.94
CA GLY A 120 1.71 -9.22 3.59
C GLY A 120 0.88 -9.01 4.86
N HIS A 121 1.31 -8.10 5.73
CA HIS A 121 0.58 -7.74 6.94
C HIS A 121 -0.80 -7.14 6.63
N LEU A 122 -0.88 -6.26 5.64
CA LEU A 122 -2.13 -5.67 5.20
C LEU A 122 -3.13 -6.77 4.81
N LEU A 123 -2.71 -7.71 3.94
CA LEU A 123 -3.55 -8.81 3.51
C LEU A 123 -3.98 -9.72 4.67
N GLU A 124 -3.10 -10.00 5.61
CA GLU A 124 -3.43 -10.78 6.81
C GLU A 124 -4.50 -10.08 7.67
N GLN A 125 -4.39 -8.77 7.88
CA GLN A 125 -5.39 -8.03 8.67
C GLN A 125 -6.73 -7.93 7.93
N VAL A 126 -6.72 -7.74 6.62
CA VAL A 126 -7.94 -7.73 5.80
C VAL A 126 -8.62 -9.11 5.85
N GLU A 127 -7.85 -10.19 5.75
CA GLU A 127 -8.36 -11.56 5.86
C GLU A 127 -9.04 -11.82 7.21
N LYS A 128 -8.40 -11.41 8.32
CA LYS A 128 -8.99 -11.50 9.67
C LYS A 128 -10.29 -10.71 9.78
N ALA A 129 -10.35 -9.51 9.18
CA ALA A 129 -11.56 -8.70 9.17
C ALA A 129 -12.68 -9.35 8.35
N ILE A 130 -12.37 -9.95 7.19
CA ILE A 130 -13.33 -10.71 6.37
C ILE A 130 -13.91 -11.86 7.20
N GLN A 131 -13.05 -12.70 7.78
CA GLN A 131 -13.47 -13.85 8.57
C GLN A 131 -14.35 -13.45 9.76
N ALA A 132 -13.99 -12.36 10.46
CA ALA A 132 -14.76 -11.86 11.59
C ALA A 132 -16.15 -11.37 11.20
N LEU A 133 -16.31 -10.74 10.04
CA LEU A 133 -17.61 -10.31 9.51
C LEU A 133 -18.44 -11.48 9.03
N GLN A 134 -17.82 -12.44 8.33
CA GLN A 134 -18.48 -13.66 7.87
C GLN A 134 -18.99 -14.52 9.04
N ALA A 135 -18.22 -14.63 10.12
CA ALA A 135 -18.64 -15.32 11.34
C ALA A 135 -19.87 -14.68 12.00
N GLN A 136 -20.10 -13.38 11.76
CA GLN A 136 -21.32 -12.65 12.17
C GLN A 136 -22.47 -12.76 11.16
N GLY A 137 -22.32 -13.53 10.10
CA GLY A 137 -23.32 -13.64 9.00
C GLY A 137 -23.45 -12.38 8.15
N ARG A 138 -22.48 -11.47 8.21
CA ARG A 138 -22.51 -10.19 7.48
C ARG A 138 -21.89 -10.33 6.10
N LYS A 139 -22.50 -9.67 5.11
CA LYS A 139 -21.87 -9.50 3.79
C LYS A 139 -20.67 -8.57 3.92
N VAL A 140 -19.56 -8.95 3.31
CA VAL A 140 -18.34 -8.18 3.34
C VAL A 140 -18.30 -7.18 2.19
N LYS A 141 -18.06 -5.91 2.53
CA LYS A 141 -17.96 -4.77 1.62
C LYS A 141 -16.66 -4.01 1.89
N ILE A 142 -15.75 -4.06 0.93
CA ILE A 142 -14.43 -3.42 1.06
C ILE A 142 -14.39 -2.12 0.25
N LEU A 143 -13.93 -1.06 0.87
CA LEU A 143 -13.51 0.18 0.22
C LEU A 143 -11.99 0.31 0.35
N ASP A 144 -11.30 0.50 -0.75
CA ASP A 144 -9.88 0.85 -0.75
C ASP A 144 -9.74 2.29 -1.24
N ILE A 145 -9.17 3.15 -0.43
CA ILE A 145 -8.92 4.55 -0.80
C ILE A 145 -7.49 4.72 -1.31
N ALA A 146 -7.35 5.31 -2.50
CA ALA A 146 -6.10 5.41 -3.24
C ALA A 146 -5.48 4.02 -3.55
N GLY A 147 -6.33 3.09 -4.00
CA GLY A 147 -5.98 1.68 -4.17
C GLY A 147 -5.08 1.35 -5.37
N GLY A 148 -4.65 2.35 -6.13
CA GLY A 148 -3.84 2.15 -7.33
C GLY A 148 -4.57 1.28 -8.36
N VAL A 149 -3.86 0.31 -8.95
CA VAL A 149 -4.45 -0.69 -9.87
C VAL A 149 -5.31 -1.73 -9.14
N GLY A 150 -5.17 -1.84 -7.81
CA GLY A 150 -5.94 -2.79 -7.00
C GLY A 150 -5.42 -4.24 -7.02
N ASN A 151 -4.18 -4.48 -7.43
CA ASN A 151 -3.64 -5.83 -7.63
C ASN A 151 -3.82 -6.77 -6.44
N TYR A 152 -3.58 -6.30 -5.22
CA TYR A 152 -3.74 -7.13 -4.02
C TYR A 152 -5.21 -7.44 -3.68
N LEU A 153 -6.13 -6.60 -4.13
CA LEU A 153 -7.57 -6.83 -3.99
C LEU A 153 -8.08 -7.90 -4.95
N PHE A 154 -7.43 -8.06 -6.09
CA PHE A 154 -7.73 -9.18 -6.99
C PHE A 154 -7.38 -10.52 -6.36
N ASP A 155 -6.30 -10.58 -5.54
CA ASP A 155 -5.96 -11.78 -4.77
C ASP A 155 -7.04 -12.09 -3.70
N ILE A 156 -7.59 -11.04 -3.06
CA ILE A 156 -8.72 -11.17 -2.13
C ILE A 156 -9.97 -11.64 -2.89
N LYS A 157 -10.29 -11.01 -4.03
CA LYS A 157 -11.46 -11.36 -4.84
C LYS A 157 -11.42 -12.80 -5.35
N GLN A 158 -10.25 -13.32 -5.67
CA GLN A 158 -10.08 -14.70 -6.09
C GLN A 158 -10.36 -15.69 -4.95
N ARG A 159 -9.99 -15.35 -3.72
CA ARG A 159 -10.23 -16.19 -2.53
C ARG A 159 -11.64 -16.05 -1.97
N HIS A 160 -12.23 -14.89 -2.13
CA HIS A 160 -13.55 -14.50 -1.61
C HIS A 160 -14.42 -13.93 -2.75
N PRO A 161 -14.93 -14.75 -3.67
CA PRO A 161 -15.69 -14.27 -4.83
C PRO A 161 -16.97 -13.48 -4.47
N GLU A 162 -17.53 -13.72 -3.28
CA GLU A 162 -18.74 -13.08 -2.76
C GLU A 162 -18.52 -11.66 -2.22
N VAL A 163 -17.25 -11.28 -1.93
CA VAL A 163 -16.93 -9.97 -1.36
C VAL A 163 -17.14 -8.87 -2.39
N GLU A 164 -17.85 -7.83 -2.02
CA GLU A 164 -17.98 -6.61 -2.83
C GLU A 164 -16.80 -5.68 -2.57
N ILE A 165 -16.23 -5.10 -3.64
CA ILE A 165 -15.05 -4.24 -3.54
C ILE A 165 -15.26 -2.96 -4.36
N VAL A 166 -15.01 -1.82 -3.73
CA VAL A 166 -14.88 -0.53 -4.40
C VAL A 166 -13.45 -0.04 -4.23
N ILE A 167 -12.80 0.27 -5.33
CA ILE A 167 -11.45 0.86 -5.36
C ILE A 167 -11.59 2.32 -5.77
N ASN A 168 -11.33 3.22 -4.85
CA ASN A 168 -11.27 4.63 -5.16
C ASN A 168 -9.85 5.02 -5.53
N GLU A 169 -9.65 5.45 -6.77
CA GLU A 169 -8.34 5.82 -7.32
C GLU A 169 -8.45 7.11 -8.12
N PHE A 170 -7.47 8.00 -7.95
CA PHE A 170 -7.49 9.31 -8.57
C PHE A 170 -6.90 9.31 -9.99
N LEU A 171 -5.90 8.46 -10.26
CA LEU A 171 -5.19 8.43 -11.54
C LEU A 171 -5.94 7.60 -12.59
N PRO A 172 -6.43 8.20 -13.69
CA PRO A 172 -7.19 7.47 -14.72
C PRO A 172 -6.44 6.28 -15.33
N ALA A 173 -5.12 6.36 -15.45
CA ALA A 173 -4.30 5.27 -15.99
C ALA A 173 -4.33 4.02 -15.10
N ASN A 174 -4.35 4.18 -13.77
CA ASN A 174 -4.49 3.07 -12.83
C ASN A 174 -5.88 2.45 -12.91
N ILE A 175 -6.92 3.30 -12.98
CA ILE A 175 -8.31 2.86 -13.14
C ILE A 175 -8.45 2.02 -14.40
N GLN A 176 -8.02 2.55 -15.56
CA GLN A 176 -8.11 1.86 -16.84
C GLN A 176 -7.42 0.48 -16.80
N LYS A 177 -6.22 0.43 -16.23
CA LYS A 177 -5.48 -0.84 -16.09
C LYS A 177 -6.21 -1.81 -15.17
N GLY A 178 -6.76 -1.35 -14.05
CA GLY A 178 -7.52 -2.18 -13.11
C GLY A 178 -8.81 -2.70 -13.72
N GLU A 179 -9.56 -1.86 -14.43
CA GLU A 179 -10.80 -2.25 -15.15
C GLU A 179 -10.53 -3.28 -16.25
N GLN A 180 -9.40 -3.12 -16.95
CA GLN A 180 -8.97 -4.13 -17.92
C GLN A 180 -8.75 -5.49 -17.26
N ILE A 181 -8.06 -5.54 -16.12
CA ILE A 181 -7.83 -6.79 -15.36
C ILE A 181 -9.15 -7.39 -14.89
N ILE A 182 -10.09 -6.57 -14.39
CA ILE A 182 -11.42 -7.03 -13.97
C ILE A 182 -12.13 -7.72 -15.15
N LYS A 183 -12.10 -7.09 -16.32
CA LYS A 183 -12.71 -7.62 -17.54
C LYS A 183 -12.05 -8.91 -18.01
N GLU A 184 -10.71 -8.94 -18.05
CA GLU A 184 -9.95 -10.12 -18.51
C GLU A 184 -10.15 -11.33 -17.59
N ARG A 185 -10.27 -11.11 -16.27
CA ARG A 185 -10.47 -12.18 -15.28
C ARG A 185 -11.94 -12.50 -14.99
N GLY A 186 -12.86 -11.73 -15.56
CA GLY A 186 -14.31 -11.92 -15.37
C GLY A 186 -14.80 -11.67 -13.94
N TYR A 187 -14.08 -10.85 -13.16
CA TYR A 187 -14.47 -10.55 -11.78
C TYR A 187 -15.79 -9.79 -11.71
N GLN A 188 -16.67 -10.20 -10.81
CA GLN A 188 -17.96 -9.56 -10.52
C GLN A 188 -17.90 -8.91 -9.12
N GLY A 189 -18.68 -7.83 -8.89
CA GLY A 189 -18.76 -7.19 -7.57
C GLY A 189 -17.49 -6.43 -7.17
N ILE A 190 -16.68 -6.02 -8.15
CA ILE A 190 -15.55 -5.12 -7.96
C ILE A 190 -15.63 -3.99 -8.99
N ARG A 191 -15.45 -2.76 -8.58
CA ARG A 191 -15.51 -1.57 -9.44
C ARG A 191 -14.56 -0.48 -8.98
N PHE A 192 -14.22 0.41 -9.90
CA PHE A 192 -13.48 1.62 -9.61
C PHE A 192 -14.39 2.84 -9.44
N THR A 193 -13.90 3.82 -8.67
CA THR A 193 -14.44 5.17 -8.58
C THR A 193 -13.29 6.17 -8.65
N ASN A 194 -13.59 7.40 -9.09
CA ASN A 194 -12.59 8.46 -9.27
C ASN A 194 -12.99 9.70 -8.48
N TYR A 195 -12.76 9.66 -7.16
CA TYR A 195 -13.01 10.80 -6.28
C TYR A 195 -11.75 11.17 -5.50
N SER A 196 -11.63 12.42 -5.10
CA SER A 196 -10.59 12.85 -4.17
C SER A 196 -10.82 12.17 -2.81
N CYS A 197 -9.83 11.43 -2.32
CA CYS A 197 -9.91 10.79 -1.01
C CYS A 197 -9.74 11.78 0.16
N PHE A 198 -9.36 13.02 -0.11
CA PHE A 198 -9.17 14.07 0.90
C PHE A 198 -10.38 15.01 1.05
N GLU A 199 -11.46 14.75 0.35
CA GLU A 199 -12.70 15.52 0.45
C GLU A 199 -13.78 14.67 1.12
N ALA A 200 -14.04 14.91 2.40
CA ALA A 200 -14.98 14.10 3.19
C ALA A 200 -16.37 13.98 2.56
N ASP A 201 -16.87 15.02 1.89
CA ASP A 201 -18.19 15.02 1.28
C ASP A 201 -18.29 14.16 0.02
N THR A 202 -17.16 13.83 -0.62
CA THR A 202 -17.16 12.97 -1.81
C THR A 202 -17.46 11.52 -1.50
N TYR A 203 -17.17 11.06 -0.27
CA TYR A 203 -17.46 9.69 0.16
C TYR A 203 -18.95 9.34 0.09
N ARG A 204 -19.83 10.30 0.39
CA ARG A 204 -21.28 10.10 0.27
C ARG A 204 -21.74 9.84 -1.16
N LYS A 205 -20.98 10.31 -2.16
CA LYS A 205 -21.26 10.08 -3.58
C LYS A 205 -20.93 8.66 -4.03
N LEU A 206 -20.19 7.89 -3.21
CA LEU A 206 -19.87 6.50 -3.53
C LEU A 206 -21.09 5.60 -3.55
N ASP A 207 -22.20 6.01 -2.88
CA ASP A 207 -23.39 5.18 -2.66
C ASP A 207 -23.01 3.76 -2.22
N TYR A 208 -22.16 3.71 -1.20
CA TYR A 208 -21.54 2.47 -0.74
C TYR A 208 -21.23 2.58 0.75
N ALA A 209 -21.71 1.62 1.52
CA ALA A 209 -21.47 1.54 2.96
C ALA A 209 -20.48 0.37 3.23
N PRO A 210 -19.18 0.62 3.27
CA PRO A 210 -18.17 -0.41 3.52
C PRO A 210 -18.18 -0.83 4.98
N ASN A 211 -17.86 -2.10 5.23
CA ASN A 211 -17.55 -2.58 6.57
C ASN A 211 -16.07 -3.00 6.73
N ILE A 212 -15.29 -2.90 5.66
CA ILE A 212 -13.83 -2.87 5.71
C ILE A 212 -13.37 -1.70 4.84
N THR A 213 -12.57 -0.80 5.41
CA THR A 213 -11.90 0.24 4.63
C THR A 213 -10.41 0.06 4.72
N ILE A 214 -9.73 0.08 3.57
CA ILE A 214 -8.29 -0.03 3.45
C ILE A 214 -7.73 1.36 3.14
N ILE A 215 -6.67 1.73 3.86
CA ILE A 215 -5.91 2.97 3.68
C ILE A 215 -4.44 2.59 3.69
N SER A 216 -3.86 2.41 2.52
CA SER A 216 -2.48 1.92 2.45
C SER A 216 -1.63 2.77 1.51
N GLY A 217 -0.50 3.27 2.03
CA GLY A 217 0.50 3.94 1.22
C GLY A 217 0.12 5.34 0.76
N ILE A 218 -0.86 6.01 1.40
CA ILE A 218 -1.32 7.34 0.99
C ILE A 218 -0.94 8.43 1.98
N PHE A 219 -1.10 8.21 3.27
CA PHE A 219 -0.91 9.29 4.25
C PHE A 219 0.55 9.69 4.41
N GLU A 220 1.47 8.76 4.24
CA GLU A 220 2.91 9.02 4.29
C GLU A 220 3.43 9.91 3.14
N LEU A 221 2.63 10.09 2.06
CA LEU A 221 3.00 10.94 0.93
C LEU A 221 2.72 12.43 1.18
N PHE A 222 1.96 12.74 2.22
CA PHE A 222 1.51 14.11 2.50
C PHE A 222 1.96 14.53 3.91
N GLY A 223 2.66 15.65 3.98
CA GLY A 223 3.11 16.23 5.26
C GLY A 223 2.00 16.92 6.07
N ASP A 224 0.78 17.05 5.52
CA ASP A 224 -0.34 17.71 6.18
C ASP A 224 -1.34 16.70 6.76
N ASN A 225 -1.34 16.58 8.07
CA ASN A 225 -2.28 15.72 8.81
C ASN A 225 -3.77 16.13 8.64
N ALA A 226 -4.05 17.35 8.19
CA ALA A 226 -5.42 17.79 7.94
C ALA A 226 -6.05 16.98 6.79
N LEU A 227 -5.26 16.64 5.76
CA LEU A 227 -5.72 15.80 4.65
C LEU A 227 -6.09 14.39 5.13
N ALA A 228 -5.24 13.78 5.95
CA ALA A 228 -5.52 12.47 6.55
C ALA A 228 -6.79 12.52 7.43
N ALA A 229 -6.95 13.58 8.21
CA ALA A 229 -8.13 13.76 9.06
C ALA A 229 -9.43 13.87 8.23
N GLU A 230 -9.43 14.58 7.11
CA GLU A 230 -10.59 14.69 6.21
C GLU A 230 -10.90 13.34 5.54
N ALA A 231 -9.89 12.61 5.09
CA ALA A 231 -10.09 11.27 4.54
C ALA A 231 -10.74 10.32 5.56
N ILE A 232 -10.20 10.26 6.79
CA ILE A 232 -10.73 9.41 7.87
C ILE A 232 -12.17 9.83 8.24
N LYS A 233 -12.45 11.13 8.34
CA LYS A 233 -13.78 11.65 8.59
C LYS A 233 -14.78 11.21 7.51
N GLY A 234 -14.37 11.30 6.25
CA GLY A 234 -15.17 10.83 5.11
C GLY A 234 -15.46 9.33 5.21
N VAL A 235 -14.43 8.50 5.40
CA VAL A 235 -14.58 7.06 5.58
C VAL A 235 -15.53 6.71 6.73
N VAL A 236 -15.32 7.30 7.91
CA VAL A 236 -16.18 7.04 9.09
C VAL A 236 -17.64 7.42 8.83
N SER A 237 -17.89 8.48 8.04
CA SER A 237 -19.25 8.95 7.75
C SER A 237 -20.09 7.97 6.93
N ILE A 238 -19.46 7.06 6.19
CA ILE A 238 -20.13 6.07 5.32
C ILE A 238 -19.96 4.63 5.80
N SER A 239 -19.09 4.39 6.79
CA SER A 239 -18.78 3.04 7.25
C SER A 239 -19.95 2.40 8.00
N ASP A 240 -20.24 1.14 7.66
CA ASP A 240 -21.22 0.30 8.35
C ASP A 240 -20.50 -0.59 9.38
N ASN A 241 -20.31 -0.07 10.59
CA ASN A 241 -19.72 -0.79 11.75
C ASN A 241 -18.75 -1.92 11.35
N GLY A 242 -17.48 -1.63 11.23
CA GLY A 242 -16.53 -2.62 10.73
C GLY A 242 -15.09 -2.27 11.08
N TYR A 243 -14.20 -2.43 10.13
CA TYR A 243 -12.77 -2.34 10.33
C TYR A 243 -12.16 -1.29 9.40
N ILE A 244 -11.21 -0.52 9.92
CA ILE A 244 -10.29 0.26 9.12
C ILE A 244 -8.93 -0.40 9.23
N VAL A 245 -8.37 -0.82 8.09
CA VAL A 245 -7.04 -1.41 7.99
C VAL A 245 -6.15 -0.39 7.30
N TYR A 246 -5.15 0.11 8.01
CA TYR A 246 -4.27 1.13 7.46
C TYR A 246 -2.80 0.76 7.62
N THR A 247 -1.95 1.36 6.77
CA THR A 247 -0.49 1.30 6.87
C THR A 247 0.09 2.71 6.91
N GLY A 248 1.18 2.89 7.63
CA GLY A 248 1.98 4.11 7.73
C GLY A 248 3.40 3.76 8.07
#